data_30431bb2d27cdd80029aa2fc5239a831
#
_entry.id   30431bb2d27cdd80029aa2fc5239a831
#
_cell.length_a   1.000
_cell.length_b   1.000
_cell.length_c   1.000
_cell.angle_alpha   90.00
_cell.angle_beta   90.00
_cell.angle_gamma   90.00
#
_symmetry.space_group_name_H-M   'P 1'
#
loop_
_entity.id
_entity.type
_entity.pdbx_description
1 polymer ?
#
loop_
_entity_poly.entity_id
_entity_poly.type
_entity_poly.pdbx_seq_one_letter_code
_entity_poly.pdbx_strand_id
1 'polypeptide(L)'
;MLWFLKKKKDDPVLKSMDGREIKYVTRIGTDENGNPTSVIVGKRGRIVCIDGEIRVLCGETDVFRCMAKDSEYFLHLSGDGVTVKGHNTVTGDYDHIMIFYTYYRK
;
A
#
# COMPACT_ATOMS: atom_id res chain seq x y z
N MET A 1 -23.36 2.93 -8.83
CA MET A 1 -23.07 1.74 -9.60
C MET A 1 -22.53 0.63 -8.74
N LEU A 2 -23.35 -0.33 -8.44
CA LEU A 2 -22.93 -1.43 -7.59
C LEU A 2 -21.81 -2.25 -8.20
N TRP A 3 -21.83 -2.41 -9.52
CA TRP A 3 -20.80 -3.22 -10.15
C TRP A 3 -19.40 -2.58 -10.07
N PHE A 4 -19.32 -1.26 -9.88
CA PHE A 4 -18.03 -0.62 -9.64
C PHE A 4 -17.43 -1.07 -8.34
N LEU A 5 -18.24 -1.10 -7.29
CA LEU A 5 -17.77 -1.53 -5.99
C LEU A 5 -17.33 -2.98 -6.06
N LYS A 6 -18.12 -3.80 -6.74
CA LYS A 6 -17.77 -5.20 -6.89
C LYS A 6 -16.48 -5.37 -7.66
N LYS A 7 -16.30 -4.58 -8.73
CA LYS A 7 -15.10 -4.63 -9.53
C LYS A 7 -13.87 -4.25 -8.70
N LYS A 8 -14.00 -3.23 -7.86
CA LYS A 8 -12.91 -2.80 -7.00
C LYS A 8 -12.48 -3.91 -6.07
N LYS A 9 -13.46 -4.59 -5.51
CA LYS A 9 -13.22 -5.68 -4.59
C LYS A 9 -12.51 -6.85 -5.25
N ASP A 10 -12.78 -7.08 -6.53
CA ASP A 10 -12.20 -8.17 -7.30
C ASP A 10 -11.05 -7.70 -8.19
N ASP A 11 -10.53 -6.52 -7.92
CA ASP A 11 -9.49 -5.91 -8.73
C ASP A 11 -8.26 -6.82 -8.79
N PRO A 12 -7.75 -7.11 -10.01
CA PRO A 12 -6.54 -7.95 -10.14
C PRO A 12 -5.33 -7.36 -9.42
N VAL A 13 -5.24 -6.03 -9.31
CA VAL A 13 -4.13 -5.41 -8.60
C VAL A 13 -4.18 -5.77 -7.13
N LEU A 14 -5.37 -5.75 -6.53
CA LEU A 14 -5.53 -6.15 -5.14
C LEU A 14 -5.15 -7.61 -4.94
N LYS A 15 -5.54 -8.47 -5.87
CA LYS A 15 -5.19 -9.87 -5.77
C LYS A 15 -3.70 -10.10 -5.88
N SER A 16 -3.03 -9.31 -6.71
CA SER A 16 -1.60 -9.47 -6.88
C SER A 16 -0.83 -8.95 -5.66
N MET A 17 -1.43 -8.02 -4.90
CA MET A 17 -0.81 -7.47 -3.71
C MET A 17 -0.99 -8.36 -2.49
N ASP A 18 -2.11 -9.05 -2.44
CA ASP A 18 -2.49 -9.81 -1.26
C ASP A 18 -1.48 -10.92 -0.97
N GLY A 19 -0.98 -10.96 0.26
CA GLY A 19 -0.06 -11.98 0.69
C GLY A 19 1.40 -11.73 0.32
N ARG A 20 1.70 -10.63 -0.36
CA ARG A 20 3.08 -10.34 -0.77
C ARG A 20 3.93 -10.00 0.44
N GLU A 21 5.13 -10.55 0.46
CA GLU A 21 6.11 -10.17 1.47
C GLU A 21 6.71 -8.84 1.13
N ILE A 22 6.91 -8.02 2.15
CA ILE A 22 7.40 -6.67 2.00
C ILE A 22 8.82 -6.56 2.50
N LYS A 23 9.68 -5.93 1.70
CA LYS A 23 11.04 -5.63 2.10
C LYS A 23 11.04 -4.39 2.98
N TYR A 24 10.40 -3.32 2.52
CA TYR A 24 10.21 -2.12 3.33
C TYR A 24 9.12 -1.25 2.73
N VAL A 25 8.65 -0.30 3.54
CA VAL A 25 7.61 0.65 3.15
C VAL A 25 8.14 2.05 3.41
N THR A 26 7.95 2.94 2.45
CA THR A 26 8.33 4.34 2.62
C THR A 26 7.08 5.20 2.56
N ARG A 27 7.12 6.30 3.31
CA ARG A 27 6.08 7.33 3.24
C ARG A 27 6.66 8.48 2.44
N ILE A 28 5.92 8.93 1.45
CA ILE A 28 6.33 10.02 0.59
C ILE A 28 5.68 11.29 1.09
N GLY A 29 6.47 12.34 1.26
CA GLY A 29 5.95 13.60 1.74
C GLY A 29 6.69 14.75 1.10
N THR A 30 6.56 15.93 1.72
CA THR A 30 7.18 17.14 1.23
C THR A 30 7.75 17.89 2.43
N ASP A 31 8.95 18.42 2.28
CA ASP A 31 9.55 19.19 3.36
C ASP A 31 9.07 20.65 3.32
N GLU A 32 9.63 21.50 4.19
CA GLU A 32 9.24 22.89 4.29
C GLU A 32 9.46 23.67 3.00
N ASN A 33 10.43 23.24 2.21
CA ASN A 33 10.80 23.92 0.98
C ASN A 33 10.09 23.36 -0.22
N GLY A 34 9.17 22.42 -0.03
CA GLY A 34 8.43 21.82 -1.13
C GLY A 34 9.17 20.69 -1.82
N ASN A 35 10.28 20.24 -1.28
CA ASN A 35 11.03 19.13 -1.86
C ASN A 35 10.46 17.79 -1.42
N PRO A 36 10.41 16.81 -2.32
CA PRO A 36 9.88 15.49 -1.94
C PRO A 36 10.78 14.81 -0.91
N THR A 37 10.16 14.13 0.03
CA THR A 37 10.87 13.39 1.06
C THR A 37 10.38 11.94 1.05
N SER A 38 11.21 11.05 1.58
CA SER A 38 10.89 9.64 1.64
C SER A 38 11.45 9.10 2.95
N VAL A 39 10.58 8.53 3.78
CA VAL A 39 10.96 8.02 5.08
C VAL A 39 10.51 6.57 5.18
N ILE A 40 11.41 5.69 5.62
CA ILE A 40 11.05 4.30 5.84
C ILE A 40 10.21 4.22 7.10
N VAL A 41 8.99 3.71 6.97
CA VAL A 41 8.07 3.60 8.10
C VAL A 41 7.89 2.16 8.57
N GLY A 42 8.43 1.19 7.83
CA GLY A 42 8.38 -0.20 8.25
C GLY A 42 9.26 -1.07 7.39
N LYS A 43 9.69 -2.20 7.95
CA LYS A 43 10.52 -3.17 7.26
C LYS A 43 10.00 -4.57 7.56
N ARG A 44 10.18 -5.46 6.58
CA ARG A 44 9.83 -6.87 6.75
C ARG A 44 8.39 -7.09 7.19
N GLY A 45 7.52 -7.20 6.23
CA GLY A 45 6.12 -7.38 6.55
C GLY A 45 5.40 -8.06 5.41
N ARG A 46 4.10 -7.79 5.36
CA ARG A 46 3.28 -8.31 4.29
C ARG A 46 2.08 -7.42 4.05
N ILE A 47 1.49 -7.57 2.88
CA ILE A 47 0.25 -6.89 2.54
C ILE A 47 -0.87 -7.91 2.68
N VAL A 48 -1.98 -7.47 3.27
CA VAL A 48 -3.18 -8.30 3.36
C VAL A 48 -4.34 -7.49 2.80
N CYS A 49 -5.04 -8.07 1.84
CA CYS A 49 -6.20 -7.43 1.24
C CYS A 49 -7.43 -8.29 1.51
N ILE A 50 -8.27 -7.84 2.43
CA ILE A 50 -9.46 -8.57 2.83
C ILE A 50 -10.66 -7.63 2.82
N ASP A 51 -11.74 -8.07 2.18
CA ASP A 51 -13.00 -7.32 2.16
C ASP A 51 -12.86 -5.88 1.70
N GLY A 52 -11.97 -5.68 0.72
CA GLY A 52 -11.78 -4.35 0.15
C GLY A 52 -10.89 -3.45 0.98
N GLU A 53 -10.27 -3.97 2.03
CA GLU A 53 -9.36 -3.22 2.85
C GLU A 53 -7.92 -3.64 2.54
N ILE A 54 -7.03 -2.66 2.41
CA ILE A 54 -5.61 -2.90 2.20
C ILE A 54 -4.92 -2.66 3.53
N ARG A 55 -4.23 -3.68 4.03
CA ARG A 55 -3.46 -3.59 5.27
C ARG A 55 -2.00 -3.84 4.99
N VAL A 56 -1.16 -3.00 5.54
CA VAL A 56 0.29 -3.17 5.43
C VAL A 56 0.83 -3.42 6.83
N LEU A 57 1.33 -4.62 7.04
CA LEU A 57 1.78 -5.07 8.34
C LEU A 57 3.29 -5.21 8.33
N CYS A 58 3.97 -4.63 9.31
CA CYS A 58 5.41 -4.78 9.48
C CYS A 58 5.65 -5.26 10.91
N GLY A 59 6.13 -6.51 11.02
CA GLY A 59 6.19 -7.15 12.30
C GLY A 59 4.78 -7.39 12.81
N GLU A 60 4.48 -6.93 14.00
CA GLU A 60 3.14 -7.07 14.57
C GLU A 60 2.35 -5.76 14.52
N THR A 61 2.83 -4.80 13.72
CA THR A 61 2.25 -3.47 13.67
C THR A 61 1.61 -3.18 12.33
N ASP A 62 0.40 -2.64 12.35
CA ASP A 62 -0.23 -2.09 11.15
C ASP A 62 0.40 -0.73 10.89
N VAL A 63 1.16 -0.60 9.82
CA VAL A 63 1.76 0.69 9.49
C VAL A 63 0.88 1.50 8.55
N PHE A 64 -0.06 0.84 7.88
CA PHE A 64 -0.96 1.52 6.97
C PHE A 64 -2.19 0.65 6.75
N ARG A 65 -3.35 1.27 6.75
CA ARG A 65 -4.61 0.60 6.42
C ARG A 65 -5.50 1.58 5.68
N CYS A 66 -6.10 1.14 4.61
CA CYS A 66 -7.05 1.98 3.88
C CYS A 66 -8.09 1.12 3.20
N MET A 67 -9.19 1.77 2.81
CA MET A 67 -10.22 1.10 2.02
C MET A 67 -9.86 1.27 0.56
N ALA A 68 -9.80 0.18 -0.17
CA ALA A 68 -9.44 0.22 -1.58
C ALA A 68 -10.35 1.15 -2.40
N LYS A 69 -11.63 1.16 -2.09
CA LYS A 69 -12.58 1.98 -2.83
C LYS A 69 -12.34 3.47 -2.68
N ASP A 70 -11.66 3.88 -1.62
CA ASP A 70 -11.38 5.28 -1.33
C ASP A 70 -9.92 5.63 -1.60
N SER A 71 -9.19 4.75 -2.25
CA SER A 71 -7.75 4.89 -2.43
C SER A 71 -7.35 4.71 -3.87
N GLU A 72 -6.13 5.16 -4.16
CA GLU A 72 -5.49 4.91 -5.44
C GLU A 72 -4.34 3.96 -5.18
N TYR A 73 -4.20 2.97 -6.04
CA TYR A 73 -3.10 2.02 -5.90
C TYR A 73 -2.72 1.49 -7.28
N PHE A 74 -1.43 1.34 -7.49
CA PHE A 74 -0.95 0.86 -8.79
C PHE A 74 0.41 0.20 -8.64
N LEU A 75 0.62 -0.83 -9.45
CA LEU A 75 1.87 -1.57 -9.44
C LEU A 75 2.98 -0.74 -10.10
N HIS A 76 4.19 -0.89 -9.59
CA HIS A 76 5.34 -0.26 -10.20
C HIS A 76 5.65 -0.92 -11.54
N LEU A 77 6.14 -0.15 -12.49
CA LEU A 77 6.46 -0.68 -13.82
C LEU A 77 7.48 -1.81 -13.76
N SER A 78 8.41 -1.72 -12.82
CA SER A 78 9.43 -2.75 -12.66
C SER A 78 8.91 -4.01 -11.97
N GLY A 79 7.70 -3.95 -11.41
CA GLY A 79 7.12 -5.09 -10.73
C GLY A 79 7.67 -5.33 -9.33
N ASP A 80 8.46 -4.40 -8.81
CA ASP A 80 9.11 -4.57 -7.51
C ASP A 80 8.31 -4.03 -6.35
N GLY A 81 7.12 -3.55 -6.60
CA GLY A 81 6.30 -3.02 -5.53
C GLY A 81 5.03 -2.37 -6.02
N VAL A 82 4.42 -1.62 -5.13
CA VAL A 82 3.15 -0.95 -5.40
C VAL A 82 3.11 0.38 -4.66
N THR A 83 2.45 1.36 -5.26
CA THR A 83 2.21 2.65 -4.63
C THR A 83 0.75 2.70 -4.20
N VAL A 84 0.51 3.15 -2.98
CA VAL A 84 -0.86 3.29 -2.46
C VAL A 84 -1.01 4.69 -1.90
N LYS A 85 -2.07 5.36 -2.30
CA LYS A 85 -2.42 6.70 -1.81
C LYS A 85 -3.83 6.61 -1.24
N GLY A 86 -4.00 6.91 0.01
CA GLY A 86 -5.31 6.83 0.59
C GLY A 86 -5.35 7.29 2.03
N HIS A 87 -6.56 7.26 2.58
CA HIS A 87 -6.77 7.65 3.96
C HIS A 87 -6.31 6.51 4.87
N ASN A 88 -5.26 6.77 5.63
CA ASN A 88 -4.70 5.77 6.54
C ASN A 88 -5.52 5.76 7.82
N THR A 89 -6.28 4.69 8.03
CA THR A 89 -7.16 4.62 9.19
C THR A 89 -6.40 4.36 10.49
N VAL A 90 -5.12 4.01 10.39
CA VAL A 90 -4.30 3.85 11.59
C VAL A 90 -3.97 5.21 12.18
N THR A 91 -3.61 6.18 11.34
CA THR A 91 -3.21 7.51 11.80
C THR A 91 -4.30 8.57 11.66
N GLY A 92 -5.26 8.33 10.76
CA GLY A 92 -6.29 9.31 10.48
C GLY A 92 -5.92 10.30 9.39
N ASP A 93 -4.74 10.17 8.81
CA ASP A 93 -4.25 11.10 7.80
C ASP A 93 -4.23 10.47 6.42
N TYR A 94 -4.26 11.30 5.40
CA TYR A 94 -4.08 10.85 4.03
C TYR A 94 -2.60 10.62 3.80
N ASP A 95 -2.25 9.42 3.39
CA ASP A 95 -0.86 9.03 3.18
C ASP A 95 -0.60 8.56 1.75
N HIS A 96 0.62 8.80 1.33
CA HIS A 96 1.14 8.30 0.08
C HIS A 96 2.32 7.39 0.44
N ILE A 97 2.18 6.10 0.21
CA ILE A 97 3.24 5.16 0.56
C ILE A 97 3.67 4.37 -0.68
N MET A 98 4.93 3.97 -0.65
CA MET A 98 5.47 3.06 -1.64
C MET A 98 5.93 1.81 -0.91
N ILE A 99 5.45 0.67 -1.37
CA ILE A 99 5.72 -0.61 -0.74
C ILE A 99 6.61 -1.40 -1.68
N PHE A 100 7.77 -1.81 -1.18
CA PHE A 100 8.71 -2.58 -1.99
C PHE A 100 8.71 -4.02 -1.54
N TYR A 101 8.53 -4.94 -2.50
CA TYR A 101 8.42 -6.36 -2.22
C TYR A 101 9.78 -6.98 -1.99
N THR A 102 9.80 -8.06 -1.21
CA THR A 102 10.97 -8.91 -1.10
C THR A 102 11.11 -9.60 -2.46
N TYR A 103 12.31 -9.53 -3.02
CA TYR A 103 12.55 -10.09 -4.33
C TYR A 103 12.84 -11.57 -4.25
N TYR A 104 12.14 -12.35 -5.07
CA TYR A 104 12.41 -13.78 -5.18
C TYR A 104 12.83 -14.08 -6.60
N ARG A 105 13.91 -14.79 -6.71
CA ARG A 105 14.33 -15.28 -8.00
C ARG A 105 13.60 -16.59 -8.26
N LYS A 106 13.14 -16.71 -9.46
CA LYS A 106 12.42 -17.92 -9.84
C LYS A 106 13.24 -18.74 -10.75
#